data_f7a08d8e9cfbe7297a4f13b86d445322
#
_entry.id   f7a08d8e9cfbe7297a4f13b86d445322
#
_cell.length_a   1.000
_cell.length_b   1.000
_cell.length_c   1.000
_cell.angle_alpha   90.00
_cell.angle_beta   90.00
_cell.angle_gamma   90.00
#
_symmetry.space_group_name_H-M   'P 1'
#
loop_
_entity.id
_entity.type
_entity.pdbx_description
1 polymer ?
#
loop_
_entity_poly.entity_id
_entity_poly.type
_entity_poly.pdbx_seq_one_letter_code
_entity_poly.pdbx_strand_id
1 'polypeptide(L)'
;MNSYFSLSASQQRTLITQTAVRLGLPEQAVEKDLWVSIILQLVFTLPFSDKLVFKGGTSLSKSFGLIERFSEDIDLVVDRSFFDLHGDLTKKQIKGLRKKSSLFVRDDLTNLLKAAMVSYGLDEYCSVVPEDDGEGDHTYPEPRKIDVYYRTLFPLNEYLQPRVMLEIGARSLFEPTVNTSIQSLVTTQFPQIDTGLVSAHSIATAAPQKTFLEKTFLLHELFTSQRGISAERKSRHLYDLEKMMDVPFAIQAIEDDHLWGTIAHHREVFTSLSGVDYTPDIRDRIVLCPPEEVRSVWERDYSDMQQSMIYGASLPFDALLERISLLEKKFHDR
;
A
#
# COMPACT_ATOMS: atom_id res chain seq x y z
N MET A 1 31.20 0.55 -3.67
CA MET A 1 30.24 -0.01 -2.69
C MET A 1 30.18 -1.52 -2.89
N ASN A 2 30.08 -2.27 -1.83
CA ASN A 2 29.91 -3.73 -1.95
C ASN A 2 28.42 -4.01 -2.21
N SER A 3 28.11 -4.68 -3.31
CA SER A 3 26.73 -5.09 -3.58
C SER A 3 26.28 -6.16 -2.57
N TYR A 4 25.07 -6.06 -2.04
CA TYR A 4 24.47 -7.06 -1.14
C TYR A 4 24.54 -8.48 -1.75
N PHE A 5 24.25 -8.62 -3.04
CA PHE A 5 24.25 -9.90 -3.73
C PHE A 5 25.64 -10.45 -4.05
N SER A 6 26.70 -9.66 -3.89
CA SER A 6 28.08 -10.16 -3.97
C SER A 6 28.59 -10.80 -2.66
N LEU A 7 27.84 -10.66 -1.58
CA LEU A 7 28.15 -11.23 -0.28
C LEU A 7 27.75 -12.70 -0.22
N SER A 8 28.47 -13.49 0.56
CA SER A 8 28.05 -14.88 0.87
C SER A 8 26.73 -14.88 1.65
N ALA A 9 25.97 -15.98 1.56
CA ALA A 9 24.71 -16.15 2.31
C ALA A 9 24.90 -15.95 3.84
N SER A 10 26.05 -16.33 4.40
CA SER A 10 26.38 -16.09 5.80
C SER A 10 26.54 -14.60 6.11
N GLN A 11 27.21 -13.85 5.23
CA GLN A 11 27.38 -12.39 5.39
C GLN A 11 26.04 -11.66 5.22
N GLN A 12 25.22 -12.02 4.23
CA GLN A 12 23.87 -11.49 4.04
C GLN A 12 23.01 -11.71 5.29
N ARG A 13 22.99 -12.95 5.82
CA ARG A 13 22.31 -13.28 7.07
C ARG A 13 22.79 -12.40 8.22
N THR A 14 24.11 -12.25 8.39
CA THR A 14 24.70 -11.42 9.46
C THR A 14 24.22 -9.98 9.37
N LEU A 15 24.17 -9.38 8.18
CA LEU A 15 23.68 -8.01 7.99
C LEU A 15 22.21 -7.86 8.40
N ILE A 16 21.38 -8.80 7.98
CA ILE A 16 19.95 -8.79 8.33
C ILE A 16 19.77 -8.95 9.83
N THR A 17 20.45 -9.92 10.45
CA THR A 17 20.40 -10.15 11.92
C THR A 17 20.87 -8.91 12.69
N GLN A 18 21.96 -8.27 12.28
CA GLN A 18 22.45 -7.06 12.94
C GLN A 18 21.47 -5.87 12.78
N THR A 19 20.84 -5.74 11.62
CA THR A 19 19.80 -4.74 11.39
C THR A 19 18.58 -5.01 12.28
N ALA A 20 18.15 -6.28 12.35
CA ALA A 20 17.03 -6.71 13.18
C ALA A 20 17.27 -6.39 14.67
N VAL A 21 18.45 -6.73 15.19
CA VAL A 21 18.83 -6.42 16.58
C VAL A 21 18.83 -4.92 16.87
N ARG A 22 19.41 -4.12 15.96
CA ARG A 22 19.46 -2.65 16.14
C ARG A 22 18.09 -2.00 16.17
N LEU A 23 17.15 -2.54 15.40
CA LEU A 23 15.80 -1.97 15.25
C LEU A 23 14.75 -2.65 16.13
N GLY A 24 15.12 -3.73 16.84
CA GLY A 24 14.16 -4.52 17.63
C GLY A 24 13.12 -5.25 16.77
N LEU A 25 13.48 -5.65 15.54
CA LEU A 25 12.59 -6.27 14.57
C LEU A 25 12.90 -7.75 14.37
N PRO A 26 11.90 -8.57 13.96
CA PRO A 26 12.20 -9.93 13.48
C PRO A 26 13.08 -9.91 12.22
N GLU A 27 13.97 -10.88 12.09
CA GLU A 27 14.88 -11.01 10.94
C GLU A 27 14.12 -11.16 9.62
N GLN A 28 13.03 -11.93 9.62
CA GLN A 28 12.18 -12.12 8.44
C GLN A 28 11.51 -10.81 7.99
N ALA A 29 11.19 -9.91 8.92
CA ALA A 29 10.63 -8.61 8.60
C ALA A 29 11.66 -7.69 7.93
N VAL A 30 12.90 -7.70 8.42
CA VAL A 30 14.01 -6.96 7.80
C VAL A 30 14.36 -7.52 6.42
N GLU A 31 14.38 -8.85 6.27
CA GLU A 31 14.58 -9.51 4.97
C GLU A 31 13.47 -9.11 3.97
N LYS A 32 12.22 -9.14 4.42
CA LYS A 32 11.08 -8.74 3.59
C LYS A 32 11.14 -7.26 3.20
N ASP A 33 11.50 -6.36 4.12
CA ASP A 33 11.73 -4.96 3.84
C ASP A 33 12.78 -4.73 2.76
N LEU A 34 13.88 -5.50 2.81
CA LEU A 34 14.92 -5.46 1.79
C LEU A 34 14.35 -5.83 0.41
N TRP A 35 13.61 -6.94 0.32
CA TRP A 35 13.01 -7.40 -0.93
C TRP A 35 11.93 -6.45 -1.44
N VAL A 36 11.09 -5.90 -0.57
CA VAL A 36 10.12 -4.84 -0.94
C VAL A 36 10.84 -3.65 -1.56
N SER A 37 11.96 -3.21 -0.95
CA SER A 37 12.74 -2.08 -1.48
C SER A 37 13.36 -2.39 -2.83
N ILE A 38 13.94 -3.59 -3.01
CA ILE A 38 14.55 -4.05 -4.26
C ILE A 38 13.51 -4.08 -5.39
N ILE A 39 12.37 -4.74 -5.14
CA ILE A 39 11.33 -4.93 -6.15
C ILE A 39 10.71 -3.59 -6.52
N LEU A 40 10.45 -2.72 -5.54
CA LEU A 40 9.91 -1.39 -5.79
C LEU A 40 10.87 -0.55 -6.64
N GLN A 41 12.17 -0.52 -6.30
CA GLN A 41 13.18 0.16 -7.10
C GLN A 41 13.22 -0.41 -8.53
N LEU A 42 13.19 -1.74 -8.67
CA LEU A 42 13.22 -2.40 -9.97
C LEU A 42 12.02 -2.02 -10.86
N VAL A 43 10.81 -2.01 -10.28
CA VAL A 43 9.58 -1.61 -11.00
C VAL A 43 9.69 -0.17 -11.53
N PHE A 44 10.29 0.73 -10.77
CA PHE A 44 10.49 2.12 -11.20
C PHE A 44 11.69 2.33 -12.16
N THR A 45 12.38 1.26 -12.56
CA THR A 45 13.32 1.29 -13.72
C THR A 45 12.65 0.91 -15.04
N LEU A 46 11.42 0.41 -15.02
CA LEU A 46 10.72 -0.04 -16.21
C LEU A 46 10.34 1.13 -17.14
N PRO A 47 10.21 0.89 -18.48
CA PRO A 47 10.02 1.95 -19.47
C PRO A 47 8.83 2.87 -19.27
N PHE A 48 7.80 2.43 -18.51
CA PHE A 48 6.57 3.17 -18.22
C PHE A 48 6.50 3.66 -16.76
N SER A 49 7.64 3.74 -16.06
CA SER A 49 7.69 4.16 -14.66
C SER A 49 7.14 5.57 -14.43
N ASP A 50 7.17 6.45 -15.44
CA ASP A 50 6.52 7.76 -15.43
C ASP A 50 4.99 7.70 -15.37
N LYS A 51 4.41 6.54 -15.63
CA LYS A 51 2.97 6.24 -15.55
C LYS A 51 2.59 5.45 -14.29
N LEU A 52 3.52 5.28 -13.36
CA LEU A 52 3.29 4.56 -12.11
C LEU A 52 3.29 5.50 -10.90
N VAL A 53 2.42 5.20 -9.94
CA VAL A 53 2.42 5.83 -8.62
C VAL A 53 2.41 4.75 -7.55
N PHE A 54 3.35 4.84 -6.62
CA PHE A 54 3.39 4.04 -5.40
C PHE A 54 2.43 4.60 -4.36
N LYS A 55 1.63 3.76 -3.72
CA LYS A 55 0.63 4.17 -2.74
C LYS A 55 0.48 3.18 -1.58
N GLY A 56 -0.57 3.36 -0.79
CA GLY A 56 -0.99 2.41 0.23
C GLY A 56 -0.21 2.48 1.54
N GLY A 57 -0.34 1.45 2.37
CA GLY A 57 0.30 1.39 3.67
C GLY A 57 1.82 1.38 3.59
N THR A 58 2.37 0.65 2.61
CA THR A 58 3.83 0.57 2.41
C THR A 58 4.43 1.91 2.01
N SER A 59 3.70 2.76 1.27
CA SER A 59 4.16 4.13 1.00
C SER A 59 4.16 5.01 2.24
N LEU A 60 3.18 4.87 3.14
CA LEU A 60 3.16 5.61 4.41
C LEU A 60 4.35 5.28 5.31
N SER A 61 4.76 4.02 5.37
CA SER A 61 5.92 3.60 6.16
C SER A 61 7.24 3.93 5.48
N LYS A 62 7.43 3.51 4.21
CA LYS A 62 8.73 3.60 3.53
C LYS A 62 9.07 4.97 2.96
N SER A 63 8.09 5.68 2.41
CA SER A 63 8.31 7.00 1.81
C SER A 63 8.22 8.14 2.82
N PHE A 64 7.36 7.99 3.84
CA PHE A 64 7.03 9.09 4.75
C PHE A 64 7.35 8.82 6.23
N GLY A 65 7.59 7.57 6.63
CA GLY A 65 7.84 7.22 8.03
C GLY A 65 6.66 7.54 8.97
N LEU A 66 5.43 7.51 8.44
CA LEU A 66 4.22 7.96 9.15
C LEU A 66 3.59 6.87 10.01
N ILE A 67 3.87 5.62 9.72
CA ILE A 67 3.33 4.45 10.44
C ILE A 67 4.44 3.47 10.78
N GLU A 68 4.32 2.84 11.94
CA GLU A 68 5.28 1.89 12.49
C GLU A 68 4.65 0.49 12.56
N ARG A 69 4.09 0.06 11.43
CA ARG A 69 3.60 -1.30 11.23
C ARG A 69 4.10 -1.88 9.92
N PHE A 70 4.27 -3.19 9.88
CA PHE A 70 4.59 -3.87 8.64
C PHE A 70 3.48 -3.70 7.63
N SER A 71 3.89 -3.39 6.43
CA SER A 71 3.05 -3.43 5.24
C SER A 71 3.86 -4.15 4.18
N GLU A 72 3.35 -5.26 3.71
CA GLU A 72 4.11 -6.24 2.95
C GLU A 72 3.79 -6.23 1.45
N ASP A 73 2.78 -5.44 1.09
CA ASP A 73 2.30 -5.35 -0.28
C ASP A 73 2.80 -4.05 -0.92
N ILE A 74 3.10 -4.09 -2.20
CA ILE A 74 3.43 -2.93 -3.02
C ILE A 74 2.18 -2.56 -3.83
N ASP A 75 1.48 -1.51 -3.39
CA ASP A 75 0.32 -0.98 -4.10
C ASP A 75 0.77 0.00 -5.18
N LEU A 76 0.41 -0.23 -6.44
CA LEU A 76 0.75 0.62 -7.58
C LEU A 76 -0.49 1.04 -8.38
N VAL A 77 -0.49 2.28 -8.80
CA VAL A 77 -1.47 2.81 -9.76
C VAL A 77 -0.79 3.03 -11.09
N VAL A 78 -1.40 2.52 -12.15
CA VAL A 78 -1.05 2.88 -13.53
C VAL A 78 -1.94 4.05 -13.95
N ASP A 79 -1.36 5.12 -14.46
CA ASP A 79 -2.13 6.23 -15.02
C ASP A 79 -3.02 5.72 -16.16
N ARG A 80 -4.32 6.00 -16.08
CA ARG A 80 -5.28 5.60 -17.12
C ARG A 80 -5.00 6.21 -18.50
N SER A 81 -4.22 7.31 -18.54
CA SER A 81 -3.72 7.88 -19.80
C SER A 81 -2.82 6.92 -20.58
N PHE A 82 -2.15 5.97 -19.88
CA PHE A 82 -1.40 4.88 -20.50
C PHE A 82 -2.28 3.96 -21.37
N PHE A 83 -3.58 3.91 -21.08
CA PHE A 83 -4.59 3.15 -21.82
C PHE A 83 -5.45 4.03 -22.75
N ASP A 84 -5.01 5.26 -23.05
CA ASP A 84 -5.71 6.27 -23.87
C ASP A 84 -7.08 6.67 -23.26
N LEU A 85 -7.19 6.72 -21.94
CA LEU A 85 -8.39 7.11 -21.22
C LEU A 85 -8.14 8.35 -20.34
N HIS A 86 -8.97 9.39 -20.55
CA HIS A 86 -8.83 10.71 -19.91
C HIS A 86 -10.17 11.19 -19.37
N GLY A 87 -10.13 12.07 -18.35
CA GLY A 87 -11.31 12.69 -17.76
C GLY A 87 -12.27 11.71 -17.10
N ASP A 88 -13.55 12.07 -17.05
CA ASP A 88 -14.60 11.22 -16.50
C ASP A 88 -14.92 10.08 -17.46
N LEU A 89 -15.00 8.87 -16.91
CA LEU A 89 -15.22 7.66 -17.66
C LEU A 89 -16.65 7.16 -17.53
N THR A 90 -17.25 6.76 -18.63
CA THR A 90 -18.51 6.02 -18.63
C THR A 90 -18.33 4.62 -18.04
N LYS A 91 -19.40 3.99 -17.56
CA LYS A 91 -19.38 2.59 -17.06
C LYS A 91 -18.78 1.60 -18.06
N LYS A 92 -19.01 1.80 -19.37
CA LYS A 92 -18.42 0.98 -20.42
C LYS A 92 -16.90 1.17 -20.50
N GLN A 93 -16.42 2.40 -20.42
CA GLN A 93 -14.98 2.70 -20.42
C GLN A 93 -14.29 2.16 -19.15
N ILE A 94 -14.93 2.27 -17.96
CA ILE A 94 -14.41 1.69 -16.72
C ILE A 94 -14.28 0.16 -16.83
N LYS A 95 -15.28 -0.52 -17.41
CA LYS A 95 -15.18 -1.97 -17.68
C LYS A 95 -14.07 -2.30 -18.68
N GLY A 96 -13.89 -1.47 -19.71
CA GLY A 96 -12.80 -1.58 -20.67
C GLY A 96 -11.42 -1.35 -20.04
N LEU A 97 -11.29 -0.35 -19.19
CA LEU A 97 -10.08 -0.04 -18.42
C LEU A 97 -9.68 -1.23 -17.53
N ARG A 98 -10.63 -1.79 -16.77
CA ARG A 98 -10.41 -2.99 -15.94
C ARG A 98 -9.79 -4.13 -16.76
N LYS A 99 -10.34 -4.43 -17.94
CA LYS A 99 -9.81 -5.48 -18.83
C LYS A 99 -8.40 -5.14 -19.32
N LYS A 100 -8.19 -3.92 -19.84
CA LYS A 100 -6.89 -3.49 -20.36
C LYS A 100 -5.80 -3.51 -19.27
N SER A 101 -6.08 -2.94 -18.10
CA SER A 101 -5.16 -2.91 -16.96
C SER A 101 -4.82 -4.33 -16.50
N SER A 102 -5.82 -5.18 -16.31
CA SER A 102 -5.62 -6.55 -15.85
C SER A 102 -4.76 -7.38 -16.81
N LEU A 103 -5.00 -7.27 -18.13
CA LEU A 103 -4.19 -7.96 -19.14
C LEU A 103 -2.76 -7.40 -19.20
N PHE A 104 -2.60 -6.07 -19.17
CA PHE A 104 -1.28 -5.43 -19.12
C PHE A 104 -0.44 -5.94 -17.94
N VAL A 105 -1.02 -6.03 -16.75
CA VAL A 105 -0.33 -6.53 -15.55
C VAL A 105 0.07 -8.00 -15.72
N ARG A 106 -0.85 -8.84 -16.21
CA ARG A 106 -0.60 -10.28 -16.42
C ARG A 106 0.50 -10.54 -17.43
N ASP A 107 0.44 -9.86 -18.56
CA ASP A 107 1.26 -10.17 -19.72
C ASP A 107 2.49 -9.25 -19.81
N ASP A 108 2.28 -7.94 -20.04
CA ASP A 108 3.37 -7.02 -20.35
C ASP A 108 4.23 -6.70 -19.10
N LEU A 109 3.60 -6.25 -18.02
CA LEU A 109 4.32 -5.88 -16.80
C LEU A 109 5.07 -7.09 -16.21
N THR A 110 4.42 -8.24 -16.12
CA THR A 110 5.04 -9.47 -15.61
C THR A 110 6.27 -9.87 -16.41
N ASN A 111 6.19 -9.81 -17.75
CA ASN A 111 7.32 -10.15 -18.62
C ASN A 111 8.45 -9.12 -18.51
N LEU A 112 8.13 -7.83 -18.44
CA LEU A 112 9.12 -6.76 -18.23
C LEU A 112 9.81 -6.91 -16.87
N LEU A 113 9.06 -7.22 -15.82
CA LEU A 113 9.63 -7.45 -14.49
C LEU A 113 10.58 -8.67 -14.47
N LYS A 114 10.17 -9.78 -15.10
CA LYS A 114 11.04 -10.97 -15.27
C LYS A 114 12.33 -10.63 -16.03
N ALA A 115 12.21 -9.92 -17.15
CA ALA A 115 13.37 -9.49 -17.92
C ALA A 115 14.31 -8.56 -17.14
N ALA A 116 13.74 -7.63 -16.36
CA ALA A 116 14.52 -6.77 -15.48
C ALA A 116 15.24 -7.57 -14.39
N MET A 117 14.58 -8.55 -13.76
CA MET A 117 15.23 -9.43 -12.78
C MET A 117 16.43 -10.17 -13.36
N VAL A 118 16.31 -10.72 -14.56
CA VAL A 118 17.43 -11.37 -15.28
C VAL A 118 18.56 -10.36 -15.52
N SER A 119 18.23 -9.15 -15.99
CA SER A 119 19.25 -8.13 -16.30
C SER A 119 20.06 -7.68 -15.08
N TYR A 120 19.47 -7.76 -13.88
CA TYR A 120 20.13 -7.46 -12.61
C TYR A 120 20.67 -8.69 -11.86
N GLY A 121 20.55 -9.91 -12.45
CA GLY A 121 21.01 -11.17 -11.85
C GLY A 121 20.20 -11.55 -10.61
N LEU A 122 18.94 -11.16 -10.51
CA LEU A 122 18.05 -11.46 -9.40
C LEU A 122 17.23 -12.74 -9.60
N ASP A 123 17.19 -13.27 -10.81
CA ASP A 123 16.41 -14.45 -11.19
C ASP A 123 16.90 -15.75 -10.51
N GLU A 124 18.15 -15.77 -10.01
CA GLU A 124 18.68 -16.86 -9.17
C GLU A 124 18.09 -16.83 -7.73
N TYR A 125 17.58 -15.68 -7.28
CA TYR A 125 17.12 -15.45 -5.92
C TYR A 125 15.59 -15.36 -5.80
N CYS A 126 14.89 -15.09 -6.87
CA CYS A 126 13.44 -14.91 -6.84
C CYS A 126 12.74 -15.35 -8.13
N SER A 127 11.43 -15.56 -8.04
CA SER A 127 10.56 -15.88 -9.16
C SER A 127 9.32 -15.01 -9.16
N VAL A 128 8.81 -14.69 -10.37
CA VAL A 128 7.65 -13.81 -10.59
C VAL A 128 6.48 -14.61 -11.10
N VAL A 129 5.36 -14.56 -10.40
CA VAL A 129 4.13 -15.29 -10.71
C VAL A 129 2.95 -14.33 -10.74
N PRO A 130 2.32 -14.07 -11.90
CA PRO A 130 1.11 -13.27 -11.95
C PRO A 130 -0.10 -14.05 -11.41
N GLU A 131 -1.08 -13.33 -10.87
CA GLU A 131 -2.38 -13.90 -10.50
C GLU A 131 -3.09 -14.46 -11.74
N ASP A 132 -3.71 -15.62 -11.58
CA ASP A 132 -4.51 -16.26 -12.63
C ASP A 132 -5.77 -15.45 -12.96
N ASP A 133 -6.35 -15.70 -14.12
CA ASP A 133 -7.65 -15.15 -14.48
C ASP A 133 -8.75 -15.75 -13.57
N GLY A 134 -9.65 -14.89 -13.12
CA GLY A 134 -10.84 -15.34 -12.39
C GLY A 134 -11.94 -15.86 -13.32
N GLU A 135 -13.10 -16.13 -12.76
CA GLU A 135 -14.27 -16.60 -13.51
C GLU A 135 -15.40 -15.54 -13.51
N GLY A 136 -16.24 -15.57 -14.52
CA GLY A 136 -17.41 -14.71 -14.65
C GLY A 136 -17.05 -13.22 -14.59
N ASP A 137 -17.64 -12.47 -13.68
CA ASP A 137 -17.36 -11.05 -13.50
C ASP A 137 -15.96 -10.78 -12.91
N HIS A 138 -15.26 -11.78 -12.40
CA HIS A 138 -13.91 -11.71 -11.87
C HIS A 138 -12.85 -12.15 -12.88
N THR A 139 -13.19 -12.43 -14.13
CA THR A 139 -12.24 -12.84 -15.20
C THR A 139 -11.04 -11.91 -15.31
N TYR A 140 -11.23 -10.61 -15.07
CA TYR A 140 -10.18 -9.61 -15.10
C TYR A 140 -10.04 -8.96 -13.71
N PRO A 141 -9.22 -9.53 -12.79
CA PRO A 141 -8.97 -8.92 -11.48
C PRO A 141 -8.44 -7.49 -11.62
N GLU A 142 -8.91 -6.56 -10.75
CA GLU A 142 -8.47 -5.17 -10.74
C GLU A 142 -8.63 -4.58 -9.33
N PRO A 143 -7.57 -4.30 -8.60
CA PRO A 143 -6.17 -4.53 -9.00
C PRO A 143 -5.86 -6.00 -9.27
N ARG A 144 -4.91 -6.27 -10.18
CA ARG A 144 -4.34 -7.61 -10.38
C ARG A 144 -3.05 -7.73 -9.58
N LYS A 145 -2.77 -8.93 -9.10
CA LYS A 145 -1.61 -9.25 -8.29
C LYS A 145 -0.48 -9.85 -9.10
N ILE A 146 0.74 -9.56 -8.68
CA ILE A 146 1.95 -10.29 -9.06
C ILE A 146 2.66 -10.67 -7.77
N ASP A 147 2.89 -11.96 -7.57
CA ASP A 147 3.71 -12.45 -6.46
C ASP A 147 5.17 -12.60 -6.89
N VAL A 148 6.07 -12.04 -6.11
CA VAL A 148 7.50 -12.26 -6.24
C VAL A 148 7.97 -13.10 -5.06
N TYR A 149 8.18 -14.38 -5.29
CA TYR A 149 8.70 -15.32 -4.29
C TYR A 149 10.20 -15.22 -4.25
N TYR A 150 10.78 -14.98 -3.08
CA TYR A 150 12.23 -14.90 -2.92
C TYR A 150 12.77 -16.03 -2.03
N ARG A 151 14.04 -16.37 -2.26
CA ARG A 151 14.75 -17.38 -1.47
C ARG A 151 15.12 -16.77 -0.12
N THR A 152 14.42 -17.18 0.94
CA THR A 152 14.71 -16.70 2.30
C THR A 152 15.99 -17.31 2.87
N LEU A 153 16.69 -16.52 3.68
CA LEU A 153 17.84 -16.92 4.47
C LEU A 153 17.47 -17.42 5.87
N PHE A 154 16.20 -17.29 6.27
CA PHE A 154 15.69 -17.57 7.61
C PHE A 154 14.64 -18.68 7.59
N PRO A 155 14.36 -19.32 8.75
CA PRO A 155 13.28 -20.29 8.84
C PRO A 155 11.94 -19.68 8.40
N LEU A 156 11.11 -20.50 7.75
CA LEU A 156 9.77 -20.07 7.33
C LEU A 156 8.94 -19.70 8.56
N ASN A 157 8.18 -18.63 8.43
CA ASN A 157 7.21 -18.15 9.40
C ASN A 157 5.83 -18.21 8.74
N GLU A 158 4.84 -18.76 9.43
CA GLU A 158 3.46 -18.85 8.89
C GLU A 158 2.87 -17.47 8.59
N TYR A 159 3.30 -16.45 9.32
CA TYR A 159 2.78 -15.10 9.21
C TYR A 159 3.47 -14.26 8.12
N LEU A 160 4.80 -14.33 8.03
CA LEU A 160 5.62 -13.58 7.07
C LEU A 160 6.14 -14.53 5.97
N GLN A 161 5.31 -14.77 4.97
CA GLN A 161 5.71 -15.56 3.82
C GLN A 161 6.85 -14.89 3.05
N PRO A 162 7.84 -15.66 2.49
CA PRO A 162 8.96 -15.11 1.71
C PRO A 162 8.50 -14.73 0.30
N ARG A 163 7.56 -13.81 0.22
CA ARG A 163 7.06 -13.23 -1.02
C ARG A 163 6.78 -11.74 -0.84
N VAL A 164 6.90 -11.00 -1.91
CA VAL A 164 6.40 -9.62 -2.03
C VAL A 164 5.25 -9.64 -3.03
N MET A 165 4.10 -9.14 -2.62
CA MET A 165 2.93 -9.03 -3.49
C MET A 165 2.83 -7.60 -4.04
N LEU A 166 2.71 -7.48 -5.35
CA LEU A 166 2.39 -6.22 -6.02
C LEU A 166 0.90 -6.23 -6.36
N GLU A 167 0.17 -5.24 -5.89
CA GLU A 167 -1.23 -4.99 -6.29
C GLU A 167 -1.26 -3.81 -7.27
N ILE A 168 -1.58 -4.07 -8.53
CA ILE A 168 -1.43 -3.09 -9.62
C ILE A 168 -2.75 -2.89 -10.33
N GLY A 169 -3.19 -1.63 -10.40
CA GLY A 169 -4.44 -1.27 -11.05
C GLY A 169 -4.45 0.14 -11.61
N ALA A 170 -5.45 0.45 -12.44
CA ALA A 170 -5.60 1.75 -13.09
C ALA A 170 -6.87 2.50 -12.66
N ARG A 171 -7.65 1.95 -11.71
CA ARG A 171 -8.91 2.54 -11.26
C ARG A 171 -8.75 3.53 -10.10
N SER A 172 -7.62 3.52 -9.40
CA SER A 172 -7.36 4.48 -8.32
C SER A 172 -7.05 5.86 -8.87
N LEU A 173 -7.32 6.88 -8.06
CA LEU A 173 -6.93 8.26 -8.39
C LEU A 173 -5.40 8.36 -8.47
N PHE A 174 -4.88 8.97 -9.54
CA PHE A 174 -3.45 9.10 -9.77
C PHE A 174 -2.86 10.27 -8.95
N GLU A 175 -3.38 11.45 -9.12
CA GLU A 175 -2.96 12.69 -8.45
C GLU A 175 -3.70 12.94 -7.11
N PRO A 176 -3.14 13.73 -6.17
CA PRO A 176 -1.81 14.32 -6.21
C PRO A 176 -0.69 13.35 -5.83
N THR A 177 0.51 13.59 -6.37
CA THR A 177 1.72 12.81 -6.11
C THR A 177 2.88 13.67 -5.65
N VAL A 178 3.84 13.05 -4.97
CA VAL A 178 5.13 13.64 -4.60
C VAL A 178 6.25 12.66 -4.93
N ASN A 179 7.43 13.19 -5.21
CA ASN A 179 8.59 12.35 -5.47
C ASN A 179 9.29 12.00 -4.16
N THR A 180 9.56 10.73 -3.93
CA THR A 180 10.25 10.22 -2.74
C THR A 180 11.42 9.31 -3.12
N SER A 181 12.33 9.10 -2.17
CA SER A 181 13.40 8.10 -2.29
C SER A 181 13.13 6.94 -1.33
N ILE A 182 13.41 5.72 -1.78
CA ILE A 182 13.18 4.51 -0.98
C ILE A 182 14.53 3.86 -0.69
N GLN A 183 14.74 3.50 0.58
CA GLN A 183 15.86 2.71 1.04
C GLN A 183 15.38 1.51 1.86
N SER A 184 16.14 0.43 1.86
CA SER A 184 15.88 -0.68 2.76
C SER A 184 16.38 -0.35 4.17
N LEU A 185 15.82 -1.03 5.17
CA LEU A 185 16.31 -0.95 6.55
C LEU A 185 17.78 -1.36 6.64
N VAL A 186 18.20 -2.36 5.85
CA VAL A 186 19.61 -2.78 5.76
C VAL A 186 20.50 -1.63 5.27
N THR A 187 20.14 -0.99 4.15
CA THR A 187 20.92 0.12 3.58
C THR A 187 20.94 1.33 4.53
N THR A 188 19.86 1.59 5.24
CA THR A 188 19.80 2.67 6.24
C THR A 188 20.76 2.42 7.41
N GLN A 189 20.90 1.18 7.88
CA GLN A 189 21.79 0.81 8.97
C GLN A 189 23.25 0.60 8.53
N PHE A 190 23.46 0.26 7.26
CA PHE A 190 24.75 -0.01 6.65
C PHE A 190 24.88 0.70 5.30
N PRO A 191 25.08 2.03 5.28
CA PRO A 191 25.10 2.84 4.05
C PRO A 191 26.19 2.45 3.03
N GLN A 192 27.20 1.69 3.47
CA GLN A 192 28.25 1.15 2.61
C GLN A 192 27.81 -0.06 1.78
N ILE A 193 26.65 -0.66 2.09
CA ILE A 193 26.07 -1.79 1.37
C ILE A 193 25.03 -1.26 0.38
N ASP A 194 25.22 -1.59 -0.88
CA ASP A 194 24.28 -1.30 -1.95
C ASP A 194 23.54 -2.57 -2.38
N THR A 195 22.30 -2.45 -2.81
CA THR A 195 21.55 -3.55 -3.42
C THR A 195 22.02 -3.88 -4.83
N GLY A 196 22.87 -3.05 -5.43
CA GLY A 196 23.33 -3.19 -6.81
C GLY A 196 22.32 -2.68 -7.84
N LEU A 197 21.15 -2.25 -7.41
CA LEU A 197 20.17 -1.55 -8.23
C LEU A 197 20.59 -0.07 -8.30
N VAL A 198 20.44 0.54 -9.45
CA VAL A 198 20.80 1.94 -9.68
C VAL A 198 20.22 2.82 -8.57
N SER A 199 21.09 3.55 -7.88
CA SER A 199 20.77 4.34 -6.70
C SER A 199 19.54 5.23 -6.89
N ALA A 200 18.67 5.19 -5.89
CA ALA A 200 17.63 6.17 -5.56
C ALA A 200 16.99 6.90 -6.75
N HIS A 201 16.23 6.15 -7.55
CA HIS A 201 15.29 6.82 -8.44
C HIS A 201 14.25 7.55 -7.61
N SER A 202 13.91 8.76 -8.06
CA SER A 202 12.75 9.48 -7.59
C SER A 202 11.51 8.64 -7.90
N ILE A 203 10.84 8.11 -6.87
CA ILE A 203 9.63 7.31 -6.99
C ILE A 203 8.43 8.21 -6.83
N ALA A 204 7.59 8.30 -7.86
CA ALA A 204 6.31 9.00 -7.78
C ALA A 204 5.42 8.27 -6.75
N THR A 205 5.06 8.95 -5.68
CA THR A 205 4.33 8.39 -4.54
C THR A 205 3.07 9.22 -4.29
N ALA A 206 1.94 8.55 -4.01
CA ALA A 206 0.71 9.23 -3.64
C ALA A 206 0.94 10.15 -2.44
N ALA A 207 0.55 11.41 -2.56
CA ALA A 207 0.68 12.38 -1.48
C ALA A 207 -0.01 11.89 -0.20
N PRO A 208 0.60 12.07 0.99
CA PRO A 208 0.03 11.52 2.23
C PRO A 208 -1.34 12.10 2.57
N GLN A 209 -1.64 13.35 2.17
CA GLN A 209 -2.96 13.97 2.28
C GLN A 209 -4.04 13.16 1.56
N LYS A 210 -3.76 12.74 0.33
CA LYS A 210 -4.64 11.90 -0.47
C LYS A 210 -4.88 10.55 0.21
N THR A 211 -3.80 9.87 0.64
CA THR A 211 -3.91 8.57 1.28
C THR A 211 -4.68 8.65 2.60
N PHE A 212 -4.52 9.74 3.36
CA PHE A 212 -5.29 10.01 4.57
C PHE A 212 -6.79 10.12 4.26
N LEU A 213 -7.19 10.95 3.30
CA LEU A 213 -8.60 11.09 2.92
C LEU A 213 -9.17 9.82 2.26
N GLU A 214 -8.41 9.11 1.44
CA GLU A 214 -8.86 7.83 0.87
C GLU A 214 -9.15 6.78 1.95
N LYS A 215 -8.37 6.74 3.04
CA LYS A 215 -8.64 5.86 4.20
C LYS A 215 -9.86 6.29 5.00
N THR A 216 -10.10 7.60 5.12
CA THR A 216 -11.30 8.17 5.71
C THR A 216 -12.55 7.71 4.95
N PHE A 217 -12.58 7.89 3.63
CA PHE A 217 -13.66 7.39 2.79
C PHE A 217 -13.84 5.87 2.87
N LEU A 218 -12.73 5.12 2.90
CA LEU A 218 -12.78 3.67 2.98
C LEU A 218 -13.46 3.18 4.26
N LEU A 219 -13.15 3.77 5.43
CA LEU A 219 -13.83 3.42 6.68
C LEU A 219 -15.31 3.81 6.63
N HIS A 220 -15.62 5.01 6.14
CA HIS A 220 -17.00 5.45 5.97
C HIS A 220 -17.80 4.45 5.10
N GLU A 221 -17.26 4.05 3.95
CA GLU A 221 -17.90 3.07 3.07
C GLU A 221 -18.07 1.70 3.72
N LEU A 222 -17.08 1.26 4.51
CA LEU A 222 -17.17 -0.02 5.24
C LEU A 222 -18.31 -0.01 6.26
N PHE A 223 -18.53 1.13 6.94
CA PHE A 223 -19.51 1.21 8.03
C PHE A 223 -20.91 1.64 7.60
N THR A 224 -21.05 2.23 6.41
CA THR A 224 -22.34 2.75 5.93
C THR A 224 -22.92 1.99 4.74
N SER A 225 -22.11 1.21 4.00
CA SER A 225 -22.62 0.45 2.87
C SER A 225 -23.56 -0.68 3.30
N GLN A 226 -24.44 -1.08 2.39
CA GLN A 226 -25.34 -2.24 2.59
C GLN A 226 -24.62 -3.59 2.55
N ARG A 227 -23.31 -3.61 2.35
CA ARG A 227 -22.50 -4.82 2.41
C ARG A 227 -22.20 -5.19 3.86
N GLY A 228 -22.14 -6.49 4.16
CA GLY A 228 -21.71 -6.93 5.49
C GLY A 228 -20.35 -6.34 5.87
N ILE A 229 -20.21 -5.88 7.11
CA ILE A 229 -18.98 -5.30 7.64
C ILE A 229 -18.00 -6.44 7.96
N SER A 230 -16.90 -6.51 7.21
CA SER A 230 -15.77 -7.41 7.50
C SER A 230 -14.69 -6.63 8.24
N ALA A 231 -14.15 -7.19 9.31
CA ALA A 231 -13.03 -6.61 10.04
C ALA A 231 -11.66 -7.12 9.56
N GLU A 232 -11.63 -8.27 8.86
CA GLU A 232 -10.40 -8.95 8.50
C GLU A 232 -9.36 -8.02 7.88
N ARG A 233 -8.24 -7.84 8.58
CA ARG A 233 -7.10 -6.95 8.23
C ARG A 233 -7.49 -5.49 7.96
N LYS A 234 -8.63 -5.00 8.49
CA LYS A 234 -9.11 -3.64 8.22
C LYS A 234 -8.92 -2.67 9.37
N SER A 235 -8.74 -3.14 10.60
CA SER A 235 -8.40 -2.29 11.74
C SER A 235 -7.10 -1.49 11.53
N ARG A 236 -6.24 -1.94 10.60
CA ARG A 236 -5.06 -1.20 10.15
C ARG A 236 -5.39 0.22 9.65
N HIS A 237 -6.59 0.45 9.14
CA HIS A 237 -6.98 1.79 8.67
C HIS A 237 -7.27 2.74 9.83
N LEU A 238 -7.82 2.24 10.94
CA LEU A 238 -7.99 3.01 12.18
C LEU A 238 -6.62 3.43 12.73
N TYR A 239 -5.69 2.48 12.84
CA TYR A 239 -4.32 2.75 13.28
C TYR A 239 -3.62 3.77 12.38
N ASP A 240 -3.68 3.60 11.07
CA ASP A 240 -3.05 4.51 10.11
C ASP A 240 -3.60 5.94 10.25
N LEU A 241 -4.92 6.10 10.37
CA LEU A 241 -5.54 7.41 10.58
C LEU A 241 -5.15 8.03 11.91
N GLU A 242 -5.11 7.25 13.00
CA GLU A 242 -4.67 7.72 14.31
C GLU A 242 -3.23 8.26 14.26
N LYS A 243 -2.32 7.55 13.60
CA LYS A 243 -0.93 7.99 13.44
C LYS A 243 -0.78 9.27 12.61
N MET A 244 -1.69 9.51 11.69
CA MET A 244 -1.61 10.67 10.79
C MET A 244 -2.41 11.91 11.26
N MET A 245 -3.48 11.74 12.05
CA MET A 245 -4.49 12.77 12.30
C MET A 245 -4.01 14.08 12.94
N ASP A 246 -2.85 14.08 13.59
CA ASP A 246 -2.28 15.27 14.21
C ASP A 246 -1.06 15.82 13.46
N VAL A 247 -0.70 15.19 12.35
CA VAL A 247 0.37 15.70 11.48
C VAL A 247 -0.16 16.89 10.67
N PRO A 248 0.64 17.97 10.46
CA PRO A 248 0.16 19.17 9.78
C PRO A 248 -0.52 18.94 8.43
N PHE A 249 -0.06 17.97 7.64
CA PHE A 249 -0.69 17.67 6.36
C PHE A 249 -2.11 17.11 6.49
N ALA A 250 -2.39 16.34 7.55
CA ALA A 250 -3.73 15.78 7.77
C ALA A 250 -4.73 16.88 8.15
N ILE A 251 -4.30 17.84 8.97
CA ILE A 251 -5.10 19.03 9.31
C ILE A 251 -5.43 19.82 8.03
N GLN A 252 -4.42 20.07 7.19
CA GLN A 252 -4.62 20.74 5.89
C GLN A 252 -5.55 19.95 4.96
N ALA A 253 -5.42 18.61 4.94
CA ALA A 253 -6.27 17.75 4.11
C ALA A 253 -7.76 17.80 4.52
N ILE A 254 -8.05 17.91 5.83
CA ILE A 254 -9.41 18.08 6.33
C ILE A 254 -10.01 19.40 5.80
N GLU A 255 -9.20 20.43 5.61
CA GLU A 255 -9.61 21.76 5.15
C GLU A 255 -9.59 21.91 3.62
N ASP A 256 -9.04 20.97 2.88
CA ASP A 256 -8.91 21.03 1.42
C ASP A 256 -10.19 20.55 0.73
N ASP A 257 -11.09 21.50 0.42
CA ASP A 257 -12.36 21.23 -0.28
C ASP A 257 -12.14 20.66 -1.69
N HIS A 258 -11.09 21.11 -2.37
CA HIS A 258 -10.81 20.65 -3.72
C HIS A 258 -10.36 19.19 -3.73
N LEU A 259 -9.43 18.80 -2.85
CA LEU A 259 -8.95 17.43 -2.75
C LEU A 259 -10.08 16.51 -2.25
N TRP A 260 -10.85 16.95 -1.25
CA TRP A 260 -12.02 16.23 -0.76
C TRP A 260 -13.03 15.94 -1.87
N GLY A 261 -13.47 17.00 -2.58
CA GLY A 261 -14.43 16.87 -3.69
C GLY A 261 -13.91 15.97 -4.81
N THR A 262 -12.61 16.06 -5.14
CA THR A 262 -11.96 15.21 -6.14
C THR A 262 -12.02 13.73 -5.75
N ILE A 263 -11.72 13.41 -4.48
CA ILE A 263 -11.76 12.03 -3.98
C ILE A 263 -13.21 11.53 -3.91
N ALA A 264 -14.16 12.34 -3.41
CA ALA A 264 -15.58 11.97 -3.34
C ALA A 264 -16.13 11.64 -4.73
N HIS A 265 -15.92 12.52 -5.70
CA HIS A 265 -16.34 12.30 -7.10
C HIS A 265 -15.68 11.06 -7.71
N HIS A 266 -14.38 10.89 -7.51
CA HIS A 266 -13.69 9.69 -8.00
C HIS A 266 -14.29 8.40 -7.40
N ARG A 267 -14.61 8.39 -6.12
CA ARG A 267 -15.20 7.21 -5.46
C ARG A 267 -16.63 6.95 -5.93
N GLU A 268 -17.43 8.00 -6.16
CA GLU A 268 -18.74 7.88 -6.79
C GLU A 268 -18.66 7.20 -8.15
N VAL A 269 -17.70 7.59 -9.00
CA VAL A 269 -17.54 7.05 -10.34
C VAL A 269 -16.98 5.61 -10.35
N PHE A 270 -15.96 5.34 -9.54
CA PHE A 270 -15.21 4.07 -9.62
C PHE A 270 -15.58 3.04 -8.55
N THR A 271 -16.09 3.45 -7.39
CA THR A 271 -16.46 2.56 -6.28
C THR A 271 -17.97 2.38 -6.20
N SER A 272 -18.72 3.47 -6.11
CA SER A 272 -20.19 3.53 -6.20
C SER A 272 -20.91 2.43 -5.41
N LEU A 273 -20.63 2.34 -4.09
CA LEU A 273 -21.24 1.31 -3.24
C LEU A 273 -22.70 1.64 -2.95
N SER A 274 -23.55 0.60 -2.98
CA SER A 274 -24.97 0.74 -2.61
C SER A 274 -25.10 1.13 -1.14
N GLY A 275 -25.91 2.15 -0.85
CA GLY A 275 -26.16 2.66 0.49
C GLY A 275 -25.18 3.74 0.94
N VAL A 276 -24.12 4.01 0.18
CA VAL A 276 -23.18 5.10 0.46
C VAL A 276 -23.56 6.33 -0.35
N ASP A 277 -23.62 7.48 0.32
CA ASP A 277 -23.79 8.79 -0.28
C ASP A 277 -22.41 9.39 -0.59
N TYR A 278 -22.24 9.98 -1.78
CA TYR A 278 -21.02 10.64 -2.23
C TYR A 278 -21.25 12.13 -2.53
N THR A 279 -22.32 12.71 -1.99
CA THR A 279 -22.59 14.15 -2.14
C THR A 279 -21.48 15.00 -1.52
N PRO A 280 -21.29 16.26 -1.95
CA PRO A 280 -20.21 17.12 -1.43
C PRO A 280 -20.24 17.33 0.09
N ASP A 281 -21.43 17.26 0.71
CA ASP A 281 -21.65 17.40 2.16
C ASP A 281 -21.44 16.10 2.97
N ILE A 282 -20.95 15.01 2.32
CA ILE A 282 -20.68 13.75 3.02
C ILE A 282 -19.66 13.91 4.16
N ARG A 283 -18.85 14.96 4.12
CA ARG A 283 -17.90 15.30 5.17
C ARG A 283 -18.57 15.45 6.53
N ASP A 284 -19.70 16.15 6.57
CA ASP A 284 -20.45 16.43 7.79
C ASP A 284 -21.11 15.17 8.39
N ARG A 285 -21.10 14.06 7.65
CA ARG A 285 -21.71 12.79 8.01
C ARG A 285 -20.75 11.61 7.92
N ILE A 286 -19.43 11.90 7.87
CA ILE A 286 -18.43 10.85 7.79
C ILE A 286 -18.51 9.95 9.03
N VAL A 287 -18.42 8.63 8.86
CA VAL A 287 -18.44 7.64 9.94
C VAL A 287 -17.12 6.89 9.91
N LEU A 288 -16.34 6.99 10.98
CA LEU A 288 -15.01 6.39 11.07
C LEU A 288 -14.92 5.31 12.16
N CYS A 289 -15.85 5.30 13.10
CA CYS A 289 -15.88 4.31 14.17
C CYS A 289 -16.75 3.10 13.77
N PRO A 290 -16.31 1.86 14.10
CA PRO A 290 -17.11 0.68 13.86
C PRO A 290 -18.40 0.71 14.68
N PRO A 291 -19.57 0.30 14.11
CA PRO A 291 -20.80 0.13 14.85
C PRO A 291 -20.64 -0.89 15.99
N GLU A 292 -21.43 -0.72 17.06
CA GLU A 292 -21.33 -1.54 18.28
C GLU A 292 -21.46 -3.04 17.98
N GLU A 293 -22.29 -3.43 17.01
CA GLU A 293 -22.54 -4.81 16.64
C GLU A 293 -21.31 -5.55 16.13
N VAL A 294 -20.34 -4.83 15.58
CA VAL A 294 -19.08 -5.39 15.02
C VAL A 294 -17.85 -5.01 15.82
N ARG A 295 -18.00 -4.21 16.88
CA ARG A 295 -16.89 -3.67 17.68
C ARG A 295 -15.93 -4.77 18.16
N SER A 296 -16.46 -5.86 18.72
CA SER A 296 -15.65 -6.96 19.27
C SER A 296 -14.81 -7.69 18.21
N VAL A 297 -15.30 -7.74 16.97
CA VAL A 297 -14.58 -8.37 15.84
C VAL A 297 -13.44 -7.44 15.40
N TRP A 298 -13.67 -6.13 15.39
CA TRP A 298 -12.64 -5.13 15.07
C TRP A 298 -11.57 -5.03 16.16
N GLU A 299 -11.95 -5.15 17.43
CA GLU A 299 -11.01 -5.22 18.55
C GLU A 299 -10.08 -6.43 18.44
N ARG A 300 -10.61 -7.60 18.08
CA ARG A 300 -9.81 -8.80 17.86
C ARG A 300 -8.85 -8.63 16.69
N ASP A 301 -9.32 -8.15 15.53
CA ASP A 301 -8.47 -7.87 14.36
C ASP A 301 -7.35 -6.89 14.70
N TYR A 302 -7.65 -5.87 15.52
CA TYR A 302 -6.65 -4.91 15.99
C TYR A 302 -5.63 -5.53 16.94
N SER A 303 -6.08 -6.37 17.88
CA SER A 303 -5.21 -7.10 18.80
C SER A 303 -4.25 -8.03 18.06
N ASP A 304 -4.75 -8.75 17.06
CA ASP A 304 -3.93 -9.63 16.21
C ASP A 304 -2.88 -8.80 15.44
N MET A 305 -3.26 -7.64 14.95
CA MET A 305 -2.34 -6.70 14.29
C MET A 305 -1.29 -6.14 15.24
N GLN A 306 -1.65 -5.79 16.50
CA GLN A 306 -0.71 -5.32 17.51
C GLN A 306 0.36 -6.37 17.81
N GLN A 307 -0.02 -7.64 17.89
CA GLN A 307 0.90 -8.73 18.21
C GLN A 307 1.84 -9.10 17.07
N SER A 308 1.40 -8.90 15.82
CA SER A 308 2.06 -9.50 14.66
C SER A 308 2.63 -8.49 13.67
N MET A 309 2.08 -7.27 13.61
CA MET A 309 2.43 -6.29 12.57
C MET A 309 2.98 -4.98 13.11
N ILE A 310 2.53 -4.51 14.26
CA ILE A 310 2.98 -3.22 14.81
C ILE A 310 4.31 -3.44 15.53
N TYR A 311 5.31 -2.65 15.19
CA TYR A 311 6.62 -2.64 15.85
C TYR A 311 6.91 -1.35 16.62
N GLY A 312 6.09 -0.33 16.46
CA GLY A 312 6.14 0.92 17.20
C GLY A 312 5.07 1.00 18.31
N ALA A 313 4.90 2.19 18.85
CA ALA A 313 3.86 2.43 19.85
C ALA A 313 2.45 2.34 19.25
N SER A 314 1.53 1.69 19.97
CA SER A 314 0.11 1.63 19.62
C SER A 314 -0.77 1.82 20.86
N LEU A 315 -1.95 2.36 20.66
CA LEU A 315 -2.92 2.58 21.74
C LEU A 315 -3.72 1.30 22.01
N PRO A 316 -4.27 1.11 23.22
CA PRO A 316 -5.35 0.17 23.46
C PRO A 316 -6.55 0.49 22.56
N PHE A 317 -7.36 -0.51 22.19
CA PHE A 317 -8.43 -0.34 21.22
C PHE A 317 -9.43 0.76 21.58
N ASP A 318 -9.84 0.85 22.86
CA ASP A 318 -10.76 1.89 23.32
C ASP A 318 -10.18 3.29 23.14
N ALA A 319 -8.91 3.49 23.53
CA ALA A 319 -8.22 4.77 23.34
C ALA A 319 -8.03 5.10 21.84
N LEU A 320 -7.80 4.09 21.00
CA LEU A 320 -7.78 4.27 19.55
C LEU A 320 -9.13 4.79 19.03
N LEU A 321 -10.24 4.18 19.46
CA LEU A 321 -11.58 4.61 19.05
C LEU A 321 -11.93 6.00 19.56
N GLU A 322 -11.51 6.38 20.78
CA GLU A 322 -11.66 7.75 21.27
C GLU A 322 -10.95 8.75 20.36
N ARG A 323 -9.72 8.44 19.93
CA ARG A 323 -8.95 9.28 19.00
C ARG A 323 -9.63 9.37 17.63
N ILE A 324 -10.13 8.25 17.10
CA ILE A 324 -10.85 8.23 15.82
C ILE A 324 -12.17 9.01 15.91
N SER A 325 -12.87 8.94 17.04
CA SER A 325 -14.08 9.76 17.27
C SER A 325 -13.75 11.27 17.31
N LEU A 326 -12.58 11.65 17.84
CA LEU A 326 -12.12 13.05 17.77
C LEU A 326 -11.82 13.46 16.32
N LEU A 327 -11.24 12.57 15.52
CA LEU A 327 -11.02 12.83 14.10
C LEU A 327 -12.35 13.00 13.35
N GLU A 328 -13.34 12.13 13.61
CA GLU A 328 -14.67 12.21 13.03
C GLU A 328 -15.32 13.58 13.33
N LYS A 329 -15.23 14.04 14.58
CA LYS A 329 -15.70 15.39 14.97
C LYS A 329 -14.98 16.51 14.23
N LYS A 330 -13.65 16.42 14.01
CA LYS A 330 -12.91 17.42 13.23
C LYS A 330 -13.44 17.55 11.79
N PHE A 331 -13.98 16.47 11.21
CA PHE A 331 -14.64 16.53 9.90
C PHE A 331 -16.03 17.17 9.99
N HIS A 332 -16.80 16.90 11.05
CA HIS A 332 -18.16 17.42 11.22
C HIS A 332 -18.21 18.90 11.61
N ASP A 333 -17.21 19.38 12.36
CA ASP A 333 -17.20 20.75 12.95
C ASP A 333 -16.66 21.81 11.98
N ARG A 334 -16.43 21.45 10.76
CA ARG A 334 -15.85 22.32 9.73
C ARG A 334 -16.90 23.17 8.91
#